data_50c656fc3be0683aad74b8542ab402f0
#
_entry.id   50c656fc3be0683aad74b8542ab402f0
#
_cell.length_a   1.000
_cell.length_b   1.000
_cell.length_c   1.000
_cell.angle_alpha   90.00
_cell.angle_beta   90.00
_cell.angle_gamma   90.00
#
_symmetry.space_group_name_H-M   'P 1'
#
loop_
_entity.id
_entity.type
_entity.pdbx_description
1 polymer ?
#
loop_
_entity_poly.entity_id
_entity_poly.type
_entity_poly.pdbx_seq_one_letter_code
_entity_poly.pdbx_strand_id
1 'polypeptide(L)'
;VKFLEETGIDLHAIQRCIEEQIYTLPGTESHDEVLSVALTGSRAIGTWAETSDVDLDVLCSQEVFDSVLAASAAAGLISSDTGFLRHIPAEPRYFGDRNAHVSLTSLDEVSRQVRDYEDVPLWIWTNARIIADPGDQLRRIAKSFQGYPRHVLIRKIKYRWMLSGYWAIEVYPHGHRRDDQLLPAVTALVNSMNDLIRFFFLIDGTPFPYPENLMRMAPRTTLGKRFASLLHEVTDLIVGRAAEPVGVWDRLDRGFAILELEDQNDPAHQYGQACAEAMLAAGVEPRWVEADYNNIGELLRGDLGPLP
;
A
#
# COMPACT_ATOMS: atom_id res chain seq x y z
N VAL A 1 -13.53 20.77 8.59
CA VAL A 1 -14.38 21.46 7.60
C VAL A 1 -13.53 22.03 6.46
N LYS A 2 -12.50 22.84 6.73
CA LYS A 2 -11.66 23.49 5.68
C LYS A 2 -11.05 22.50 4.66
N PHE A 3 -10.62 21.32 5.09
CA PHE A 3 -10.04 20.33 4.17
C PHE A 3 -11.08 19.68 3.22
N LEU A 4 -12.35 19.60 3.62
CA LEU A 4 -13.42 19.11 2.74
C LEU A 4 -13.68 20.10 1.60
N GLU A 5 -13.62 21.40 1.89
CA GLU A 5 -13.71 22.43 0.83
C GLU A 5 -12.57 22.28 -0.18
N GLU A 6 -11.35 21.98 0.29
CA GLU A 6 -10.18 21.75 -0.56
C GLU A 6 -10.32 20.49 -1.43
N THR A 7 -11.05 19.47 -0.98
CA THR A 7 -11.31 18.23 -1.73
C THR A 7 -12.52 18.31 -2.65
N GLY A 8 -13.29 19.40 -2.56
CA GLY A 8 -14.54 19.58 -3.30
C GLY A 8 -15.64 18.59 -2.92
N ILE A 9 -15.62 18.10 -1.66
CA ILE A 9 -16.61 17.17 -1.10
C ILE A 9 -17.50 17.92 -0.12
N ASP A 10 -18.81 17.84 -0.34
CA ASP A 10 -19.80 18.43 0.57
C ASP A 10 -20.07 17.51 1.77
N LEU A 11 -20.00 18.06 2.97
CA LEU A 11 -20.29 17.34 4.21
C LEU A 11 -21.74 16.80 4.24
N HIS A 12 -22.70 17.55 3.71
CA HIS A 12 -24.08 17.09 3.63
C HIS A 12 -24.27 15.93 2.67
N ALA A 13 -23.46 15.87 1.60
CA ALA A 13 -23.43 14.73 0.68
C ALA A 13 -22.90 13.48 1.38
N ILE A 14 -21.85 13.60 2.18
CA ILE A 14 -21.31 12.50 2.98
C ILE A 14 -22.39 12.01 3.97
N GLN A 15 -23.01 12.91 4.69
CA GLN A 15 -24.03 12.57 5.69
C GLN A 15 -25.20 11.82 5.04
N ARG A 16 -25.76 12.33 3.95
CA ARG A 16 -26.83 11.66 3.21
C ARG A 16 -26.40 10.29 2.68
N CYS A 17 -25.17 10.18 2.17
CA CYS A 17 -24.64 8.92 1.68
C CYS A 17 -24.60 7.87 2.79
N ILE A 18 -24.14 8.22 3.99
CA ILE A 18 -24.10 7.32 5.15
C ILE A 18 -25.51 6.95 5.60
N GLU A 19 -26.41 7.93 5.71
CA GLU A 19 -27.79 7.70 6.11
C GLU A 19 -28.52 6.74 5.15
N GLU A 20 -28.32 6.89 3.86
CA GLU A 20 -29.01 6.08 2.85
C GLU A 20 -28.31 4.77 2.50
N GLN A 21 -27.01 4.63 2.75
CA GLN A 21 -26.24 3.45 2.36
C GLN A 21 -25.84 2.56 3.54
N ILE A 22 -25.55 3.16 4.69
CA ILE A 22 -25.10 2.42 5.87
C ILE A 22 -26.27 2.11 6.80
N TYR A 23 -27.06 3.14 7.16
CA TYR A 23 -28.18 2.93 8.11
C TYR A 23 -29.36 2.13 7.52
N THR A 24 -29.34 1.85 6.21
CA THR A 24 -30.32 0.95 5.56
C THR A 24 -29.84 -0.48 5.46
N LEU A 25 -28.60 -0.78 5.85
CA LEU A 25 -28.10 -2.16 5.86
C LEU A 25 -28.85 -2.98 6.92
N PRO A 26 -29.19 -4.25 6.60
CA PRO A 26 -29.75 -5.14 7.61
C PRO A 26 -28.83 -5.24 8.84
N GLY A 27 -29.37 -5.16 10.03
CA GLY A 27 -28.60 -5.23 11.26
C GLY A 27 -28.14 -3.86 11.83
N THR A 28 -28.41 -2.74 11.13
CA THR A 28 -28.14 -1.38 11.64
C THR A 28 -29.36 -0.77 12.35
N GLU A 29 -30.31 -1.56 12.77
CA GLU A 29 -31.62 -1.13 13.27
C GLU A 29 -31.56 -0.32 14.58
N SER A 30 -30.45 -0.34 15.30
CA SER A 30 -30.21 0.53 16.45
C SER A 30 -29.40 1.75 16.02
N HIS A 31 -30.10 2.78 15.55
CA HIS A 31 -29.49 4.05 15.09
C HIS A 31 -28.71 4.85 16.14
N ASP A 32 -28.62 4.36 17.37
CA ASP A 32 -27.96 5.05 18.49
C ASP A 32 -26.45 4.84 18.54
N GLU A 33 -25.87 4.02 17.64
CA GLU A 33 -24.42 3.86 17.58
C GLU A 33 -23.75 4.98 16.81
N VAL A 34 -22.87 5.59 17.55
CA VAL A 34 -22.05 6.69 17.09
C VAL A 34 -20.95 6.15 16.18
N LEU A 35 -21.13 6.30 14.88
CA LEU A 35 -20.17 5.87 13.88
C LEU A 35 -19.03 6.88 13.74
N SER A 36 -17.80 6.38 13.64
CA SER A 36 -16.69 7.19 13.16
C SER A 36 -16.65 7.16 11.63
N VAL A 37 -16.30 8.27 11.01
CA VAL A 37 -16.25 8.43 9.55
C VAL A 37 -14.91 9.04 9.16
N ALA A 38 -14.25 8.43 8.20
CA ALA A 38 -13.00 8.92 7.65
C ALA A 38 -13.04 8.99 6.12
N LEU A 39 -12.46 10.05 5.56
CA LEU A 39 -12.07 10.11 4.17
C LEU A 39 -10.70 9.47 4.04
N THR A 40 -10.56 8.53 3.10
CA THR A 40 -9.32 7.80 2.82
C THR A 40 -8.90 7.95 1.35
N GLY A 41 -8.02 7.12 0.86
CA GLY A 41 -7.61 7.12 -0.53
C GLY A 41 -6.89 8.40 -1.00
N SER A 42 -6.94 8.64 -2.30
CA SER A 42 -6.19 9.73 -2.94
C SER A 42 -6.59 11.13 -2.46
N ARG A 43 -7.85 11.31 -2.09
CA ARG A 43 -8.37 12.60 -1.61
C ARG A 43 -7.88 12.94 -0.22
N ALA A 44 -7.71 11.95 0.64
CA ALA A 44 -7.17 12.17 1.99
C ALA A 44 -5.73 12.68 1.95
N ILE A 45 -4.92 12.18 1.00
CA ILE A 45 -3.50 12.50 0.89
C ILE A 45 -3.18 13.66 -0.07
N GLY A 46 -4.19 14.25 -0.70
CA GLY A 46 -4.02 15.39 -1.60
C GLY A 46 -3.39 15.05 -2.96
N THR A 47 -3.52 13.79 -3.42
CA THR A 47 -3.00 13.34 -4.74
C THR A 47 -4.12 13.06 -5.74
N TRP A 48 -5.32 13.50 -5.45
CA TRP A 48 -6.51 13.25 -6.26
C TRP A 48 -6.48 14.02 -7.60
N ALA A 49 -7.08 13.42 -8.60
CA ALA A 49 -7.47 14.08 -9.86
C ALA A 49 -8.99 14.35 -9.81
N GLU A 50 -9.50 15.17 -10.72
CA GLU A 50 -10.94 15.49 -10.78
C GLU A 50 -11.81 14.23 -10.90
N THR A 51 -11.30 13.22 -11.61
CA THR A 51 -11.93 11.91 -11.82
C THR A 51 -11.69 10.91 -10.69
N SER A 52 -10.92 11.27 -9.65
CA SER A 52 -10.65 10.34 -8.55
C SER A 52 -11.91 10.07 -7.73
N ASP A 53 -12.06 8.83 -7.31
CA ASP A 53 -13.14 8.36 -6.45
C ASP A 53 -13.15 9.05 -5.08
N VAL A 54 -14.27 8.94 -4.40
CA VAL A 54 -14.43 9.35 -3.00
C VAL A 54 -14.46 8.09 -2.15
N ASP A 55 -13.42 7.87 -1.37
CA ASP A 55 -13.30 6.72 -0.48
C ASP A 55 -13.69 7.11 0.94
N LEU A 56 -14.78 6.54 1.44
CA LEU A 56 -15.28 6.76 2.79
C LEU A 56 -15.24 5.47 3.58
N ASP A 57 -14.56 5.49 4.70
CA ASP A 57 -14.59 4.40 5.68
C ASP A 57 -15.49 4.79 6.85
N VAL A 58 -16.52 4.00 7.09
CA VAL A 58 -17.43 4.09 8.21
C VAL A 58 -17.06 3.03 9.23
N LEU A 59 -16.88 3.41 10.49
CA LEU A 59 -16.39 2.52 11.52
C LEU A 59 -17.39 2.41 12.68
N CYS A 60 -17.62 1.19 13.10
CA CYS A 60 -18.53 0.87 14.21
C CYS A 60 -17.85 -0.04 15.25
N SER A 61 -18.57 -0.41 16.31
CA SER A 61 -18.13 -1.46 17.23
C SER A 61 -18.07 -2.81 16.52
N GLN A 62 -17.30 -3.76 17.07
CA GLN A 62 -17.23 -5.13 16.53
C GLN A 62 -18.61 -5.80 16.56
N GLU A 63 -19.39 -5.58 17.62
CA GLU A 63 -20.73 -6.16 17.79
C GLU A 63 -21.68 -5.75 16.65
N VAL A 64 -21.70 -4.45 16.32
CA VAL A 64 -22.51 -3.92 15.21
C VAL A 64 -22.00 -4.45 13.88
N PHE A 65 -20.70 -4.45 13.66
CA PHE A 65 -20.12 -4.98 12.44
C PHE A 65 -20.53 -6.45 12.20
N ASP A 66 -20.42 -7.29 13.23
CA ASP A 66 -20.80 -8.70 13.15
C ASP A 66 -22.30 -8.90 12.87
N SER A 67 -23.14 -8.06 13.50
CA SER A 67 -24.59 -8.06 13.29
C SER A 67 -24.94 -7.71 11.84
N VAL A 68 -24.35 -6.64 11.32
CA VAL A 68 -24.56 -6.19 9.92
C VAL A 68 -24.04 -7.22 8.93
N LEU A 69 -22.87 -7.81 9.19
CA LEU A 69 -22.29 -8.84 8.35
C LEU A 69 -23.20 -10.07 8.26
N ALA A 70 -23.66 -10.57 9.41
CA ALA A 70 -24.54 -11.73 9.48
C ALA A 70 -25.90 -11.48 8.80
N ALA A 71 -26.51 -10.34 9.07
CA ALA A 71 -27.80 -9.97 8.49
C ALA A 71 -27.70 -9.73 6.97
N SER A 72 -26.64 -9.06 6.50
CA SER A 72 -26.39 -8.87 5.07
C SER A 72 -26.11 -10.17 4.33
N ALA A 73 -25.39 -11.10 4.96
CA ALA A 73 -25.18 -12.44 4.40
C ALA A 73 -26.49 -13.23 4.31
N ALA A 74 -27.33 -13.18 5.35
CA ALA A 74 -28.65 -13.82 5.37
C ALA A 74 -29.60 -13.25 4.30
N ALA A 75 -29.46 -11.95 4.00
CA ALA A 75 -30.19 -11.28 2.93
C ALA A 75 -29.59 -11.53 1.52
N GLY A 76 -28.49 -12.26 1.39
CA GLY A 76 -27.83 -12.54 0.13
C GLY A 76 -27.10 -11.33 -0.50
N LEU A 77 -26.84 -10.29 0.29
CA LEU A 77 -26.16 -9.07 -0.18
C LEU A 77 -24.65 -9.25 -0.23
N ILE A 78 -24.09 -10.13 0.59
CA ILE A 78 -22.66 -10.44 0.68
C ILE A 78 -22.42 -11.92 0.95
N SER A 79 -21.20 -12.41 0.69
CA SER A 79 -20.75 -13.71 1.17
C SER A 79 -20.32 -13.64 2.63
N SER A 80 -20.76 -14.58 3.46
CA SER A 80 -20.33 -14.70 4.87
C SER A 80 -18.82 -14.90 5.05
N ASP A 81 -18.12 -15.33 4.00
CA ASP A 81 -16.68 -15.63 4.06
C ASP A 81 -15.80 -14.40 3.83
N THR A 82 -16.37 -13.28 3.38
CA THR A 82 -15.56 -12.11 3.02
C THR A 82 -15.10 -11.27 4.19
N GLY A 83 -15.71 -11.40 5.38
CA GLY A 83 -15.33 -10.65 6.60
C GLY A 83 -15.25 -9.13 6.43
N PHE A 84 -15.73 -8.61 5.29
CA PHE A 84 -15.54 -7.22 4.90
C PHE A 84 -16.70 -6.72 4.03
N LEU A 85 -17.46 -5.76 4.55
CA LEU A 85 -18.43 -5.02 3.76
C LEU A 85 -17.70 -3.93 2.96
N ARG A 86 -16.88 -4.35 1.98
CA ARG A 86 -16.25 -3.45 1.02
C ARG A 86 -17.16 -3.19 -0.15
N HIS A 87 -17.16 -1.92 -0.56
CA HIS A 87 -17.77 -1.45 -1.80
C HIS A 87 -19.29 -1.58 -1.84
N ILE A 88 -19.95 -0.82 -0.96
CA ILE A 88 -21.30 -0.39 -1.28
C ILE A 88 -21.10 0.74 -2.30
N PRO A 89 -21.40 0.53 -3.59
CA PRO A 89 -21.26 1.60 -4.58
C PRO A 89 -22.25 2.69 -4.19
N ALA A 90 -21.73 3.83 -3.75
CA ALA A 90 -22.57 4.99 -3.52
C ALA A 90 -23.04 5.51 -4.88
N GLU A 91 -24.35 5.77 -4.99
CA GLU A 91 -24.91 6.31 -6.22
C GLU A 91 -24.23 7.66 -6.58
N PRO A 92 -23.99 7.95 -7.86
CA PRO A 92 -23.37 9.19 -8.31
C PRO A 92 -24.05 10.46 -7.77
N ARG A 93 -25.34 10.39 -7.48
CA ARG A 93 -26.14 11.53 -6.93
C ARG A 93 -25.57 12.18 -5.67
N TYR A 94 -24.72 11.48 -4.88
CA TYR A 94 -24.14 12.07 -3.66
C TYR A 94 -22.95 12.97 -3.96
N PHE A 95 -22.15 12.61 -4.97
CA PHE A 95 -20.86 13.26 -5.24
C PHE A 95 -20.74 13.78 -6.67
N GLY A 96 -21.87 14.05 -7.34
CA GLY A 96 -21.93 14.43 -8.74
C GLY A 96 -21.62 13.25 -9.65
N ASP A 97 -20.79 13.47 -10.70
CA ASP A 97 -20.38 12.40 -11.64
C ASP A 97 -19.24 11.52 -11.12
N ARG A 98 -18.89 11.63 -9.83
CA ARG A 98 -17.78 10.90 -9.24
C ARG A 98 -18.25 9.57 -8.65
N ASN A 99 -17.45 8.54 -8.86
CA ASN A 99 -17.64 7.30 -8.12
C ASN A 99 -17.35 7.52 -6.65
N ALA A 100 -18.06 6.79 -5.80
CA ALA A 100 -17.76 6.76 -4.38
C ALA A 100 -17.79 5.32 -3.88
N HIS A 101 -16.87 5.02 -3.00
CA HIS A 101 -16.79 3.75 -2.32
C HIS A 101 -16.99 3.99 -0.83
N VAL A 102 -18.02 3.35 -0.27
CA VAL A 102 -18.26 3.36 1.16
C VAL A 102 -17.94 1.99 1.70
N SER A 103 -17.11 1.92 2.71
CA SER A 103 -16.82 0.69 3.41
C SER A 103 -17.30 0.77 4.86
N LEU A 104 -17.76 -0.37 5.40
CA LEU A 104 -18.01 -0.53 6.82
C LEU A 104 -16.96 -1.46 7.39
N THR A 105 -16.34 -1.07 8.51
CA THR A 105 -15.36 -1.89 9.24
C THR A 105 -15.52 -1.67 10.75
N SER A 106 -14.86 -2.51 11.55
CA SER A 106 -14.87 -2.33 13.00
C SER A 106 -13.66 -1.54 13.49
N LEU A 107 -13.84 -0.78 14.58
CA LEU A 107 -12.73 -0.12 15.28
C LEU A 107 -11.72 -1.13 15.82
N ASP A 108 -12.16 -2.33 16.18
CA ASP A 108 -11.30 -3.41 16.67
C ASP A 108 -10.39 -3.94 15.57
N GLU A 109 -10.91 -4.09 14.36
CA GLU A 109 -10.09 -4.48 13.20
C GLU A 109 -9.02 -3.43 12.89
N VAL A 110 -9.39 -2.15 12.87
CA VAL A 110 -8.41 -1.06 12.70
C VAL A 110 -7.36 -1.07 13.81
N SER A 111 -7.80 -1.28 15.05
CA SER A 111 -6.90 -1.40 16.20
C SER A 111 -5.94 -2.58 16.07
N ARG A 112 -6.43 -3.72 15.58
CA ARG A 112 -5.62 -4.91 15.29
C ARG A 112 -4.57 -4.60 14.22
N GLN A 113 -4.98 -4.04 13.08
CA GLN A 113 -4.09 -3.69 11.97
C GLN A 113 -2.95 -2.75 12.41
N VAL A 114 -3.27 -1.76 13.24
CA VAL A 114 -2.28 -0.82 13.78
C VAL A 114 -1.33 -1.53 14.75
N ARG A 115 -1.85 -2.36 15.66
CA ARG A 115 -1.06 -3.11 16.63
C ARG A 115 -0.14 -4.14 15.97
N ASP A 116 -0.61 -4.80 14.91
CA ASP A 116 0.12 -5.85 14.19
C ASP A 116 1.05 -5.26 13.12
N TYR A 117 1.11 -3.94 13.03
CA TYR A 117 1.98 -3.20 12.10
C TYR A 117 1.75 -3.56 10.63
N GLU A 118 0.50 -3.72 10.20
CA GLU A 118 0.15 -3.95 8.81
C GLU A 118 0.38 -2.68 7.99
N ASP A 119 1.35 -2.70 7.06
CA ASP A 119 1.86 -1.49 6.41
C ASP A 119 0.80 -0.69 5.64
N VAL A 120 0.01 -1.35 4.79
CA VAL A 120 -1.00 -0.66 3.99
C VAL A 120 -2.13 -0.09 4.86
N PRO A 121 -2.73 -0.84 5.80
CA PRO A 121 -3.67 -0.27 6.76
C PRO A 121 -3.08 0.87 7.59
N LEU A 122 -1.85 0.71 8.10
CA LEU A 122 -1.17 1.78 8.82
C LEU A 122 -1.05 3.05 7.99
N TRP A 123 -0.66 2.90 6.71
CA TRP A 123 -0.57 4.02 5.81
C TRP A 123 -1.92 4.69 5.59
N ILE A 124 -3.00 3.92 5.43
CA ILE A 124 -4.36 4.43 5.30
C ILE A 124 -4.72 5.25 6.55
N TRP A 125 -4.64 4.65 7.73
CA TRP A 125 -5.11 5.26 8.97
C TRP A 125 -4.27 6.44 9.44
N THR A 126 -2.96 6.44 9.16
CA THR A 126 -2.09 7.59 9.47
C THR A 126 -2.30 8.78 8.54
N ASN A 127 -2.86 8.56 7.35
CA ASN A 127 -3.16 9.59 6.35
C ASN A 127 -4.66 9.92 6.24
N ALA A 128 -5.53 9.16 6.89
CA ALA A 128 -6.98 9.38 6.86
C ALA A 128 -7.37 10.76 7.39
N ARG A 129 -8.38 11.35 6.76
CA ARG A 129 -9.01 12.61 7.23
C ARG A 129 -10.27 12.28 7.98
N ILE A 130 -10.20 12.30 9.30
CA ILE A 130 -11.31 11.94 10.18
C ILE A 130 -12.37 13.06 10.13
N ILE A 131 -13.55 12.71 9.63
CA ILE A 131 -14.71 13.61 9.46
C ILE A 131 -15.53 13.66 10.73
N ALA A 132 -15.90 12.49 11.25
CA ALA A 132 -16.63 12.32 12.51
C ALA A 132 -15.96 11.25 13.35
N ASP A 133 -15.82 11.49 14.65
CA ASP A 133 -15.27 10.53 15.62
C ASP A 133 -15.72 10.93 17.03
N PRO A 134 -17.00 10.71 17.35
CA PRO A 134 -17.61 11.25 18.56
C PRO A 134 -16.97 10.78 19.86
N GLY A 135 -16.38 9.59 19.85
CA GLY A 135 -15.67 9.03 21.02
C GLY A 135 -14.14 9.24 20.97
N ASP A 136 -13.62 9.96 19.97
CA ASP A 136 -12.18 10.08 19.69
C ASP A 136 -11.44 8.73 19.58
N GLN A 137 -12.17 7.65 19.31
CA GLN A 137 -11.61 6.30 19.31
C GLN A 137 -10.71 6.08 18.11
N LEU A 138 -11.18 6.42 16.90
CA LEU A 138 -10.40 6.29 15.68
C LEU A 138 -9.14 7.16 15.73
N ARG A 139 -9.25 8.40 16.23
CA ARG A 139 -8.09 9.28 16.40
C ARG A 139 -7.07 8.71 17.37
N ARG A 140 -7.52 8.08 18.47
CA ARG A 140 -6.62 7.42 19.43
C ARG A 140 -5.92 6.24 18.80
N ILE A 141 -6.64 5.41 18.03
CA ILE A 141 -6.06 4.27 17.33
C ILE A 141 -5.02 4.76 16.31
N ALA A 142 -5.37 5.70 15.44
CA ALA A 142 -4.44 6.23 14.43
C ALA A 142 -3.19 6.86 15.06
N LYS A 143 -3.35 7.59 16.18
CA LYS A 143 -2.24 8.18 16.93
C LYS A 143 -1.43 7.20 17.76
N SER A 144 -1.91 5.98 17.98
CA SER A 144 -1.17 4.97 18.75
C SER A 144 0.06 4.46 18.00
N PHE A 145 0.09 4.58 16.67
CA PHE A 145 1.29 4.31 15.90
C PHE A 145 2.30 5.44 16.09
N GLN A 146 3.36 5.15 16.83
CA GLN A 146 4.47 6.07 17.09
C GLN A 146 5.75 5.67 16.32
N GLY A 147 5.62 4.83 15.31
CA GLY A 147 6.70 4.22 14.55
C GLY A 147 6.81 2.72 14.83
N TYR A 148 7.56 2.04 13.99
CA TYR A 148 7.79 0.60 14.15
C TYR A 148 8.75 0.34 15.30
N PRO A 149 8.50 -0.68 16.15
CA PRO A 149 9.54 -1.23 17.00
C PRO A 149 10.76 -1.67 16.15
N ARG A 150 11.97 -1.43 16.65
CA ARG A 150 13.20 -1.66 15.88
C ARG A 150 13.27 -3.05 15.24
N HIS A 151 12.92 -4.09 16.00
CA HIS A 151 12.97 -5.48 15.50
C HIS A 151 11.94 -5.73 14.38
N VAL A 152 10.75 -5.11 14.45
CA VAL A 152 9.73 -5.19 13.41
C VAL A 152 10.21 -4.47 12.15
N LEU A 153 10.75 -3.26 12.30
CA LEU A 153 11.27 -2.48 11.18
C LEU A 153 12.39 -3.21 10.44
N ILE A 154 13.40 -3.69 11.17
CA ILE A 154 14.53 -4.43 10.58
C ILE A 154 14.04 -5.67 9.82
N ARG A 155 13.09 -6.44 10.39
CA ARG A 155 12.51 -7.61 9.73
C ARG A 155 11.81 -7.23 8.42
N LYS A 156 11.04 -6.15 8.42
CA LYS A 156 10.34 -5.66 7.23
C LYS A 156 11.31 -5.17 6.15
N ILE A 157 12.35 -4.43 6.53
CA ILE A 157 13.41 -3.98 5.62
C ILE A 157 14.07 -5.18 4.94
N LYS A 158 14.53 -6.16 5.72
CA LYS A 158 15.14 -7.40 5.20
C LYS A 158 14.22 -8.11 4.21
N TYR A 159 12.94 -8.24 4.57
CA TYR A 159 11.96 -8.93 3.75
C TYR A 159 11.74 -8.24 2.39
N ARG A 160 11.60 -6.91 2.37
CA ARG A 160 11.38 -6.17 1.12
C ARG A 160 12.63 -6.11 0.25
N TRP A 161 13.78 -5.96 0.85
CA TRP A 161 15.05 -6.04 0.14
C TRP A 161 15.22 -7.39 -0.56
N MET A 162 15.01 -8.46 0.19
CA MET A 162 15.07 -9.82 -0.35
C MET A 162 14.06 -10.05 -1.49
N LEU A 163 12.80 -9.63 -1.32
CA LEU A 163 11.79 -9.84 -2.38
C LEU A 163 12.13 -9.07 -3.65
N SER A 164 12.64 -7.85 -3.53
CA SER A 164 13.11 -7.08 -4.67
C SER A 164 14.17 -7.86 -5.46
N GLY A 165 15.20 -8.40 -4.79
CA GLY A 165 16.22 -9.24 -5.40
C GLY A 165 15.69 -10.58 -5.95
N TYR A 166 14.76 -11.24 -5.24
CA TYR A 166 14.16 -12.48 -5.70
C TYR A 166 13.47 -12.34 -7.06
N TRP A 167 12.68 -11.30 -7.24
CA TRP A 167 12.02 -11.05 -8.52
C TRP A 167 13.00 -10.80 -9.65
N ALA A 168 14.08 -10.06 -9.39
CA ALA A 168 15.10 -9.74 -10.37
C ALA A 168 15.96 -10.95 -10.73
N ILE A 169 16.47 -11.69 -9.76
CA ILE A 169 17.50 -12.72 -9.96
C ILE A 169 16.89 -14.08 -10.28
N GLU A 170 15.78 -14.46 -9.67
CA GLU A 170 15.17 -15.79 -9.86
C GLU A 170 14.04 -15.80 -10.88
N VAL A 171 13.04 -14.94 -10.69
CA VAL A 171 11.81 -15.05 -11.49
C VAL A 171 12.03 -14.56 -12.91
N TYR A 172 12.74 -13.45 -13.09
CA TYR A 172 12.99 -12.88 -14.40
C TYR A 172 13.79 -13.81 -15.33
N PRO A 173 14.94 -14.39 -14.91
CA PRO A 173 15.69 -15.29 -15.79
C PRO A 173 14.91 -16.56 -16.17
N HIS A 174 14.00 -17.04 -15.32
CA HIS A 174 13.16 -18.17 -15.67
C HIS A 174 12.17 -17.82 -16.78
N GLY A 175 11.49 -16.69 -16.69
CA GLY A 175 10.58 -16.22 -17.74
C GLY A 175 11.30 -15.94 -19.05
N HIS A 176 12.44 -15.25 -19.01
CA HIS A 176 13.17 -14.84 -20.21
C HIS A 176 13.93 -15.98 -20.89
N ARG A 177 14.76 -16.72 -20.13
CA ARG A 177 15.71 -17.66 -20.71
C ARG A 177 15.16 -19.06 -20.97
N ARG A 178 14.14 -19.49 -20.24
CA ARG A 178 13.58 -20.84 -20.35
C ARG A 178 12.32 -20.90 -21.17
N ASP A 179 11.43 -19.97 -20.94
CA ASP A 179 10.06 -20.04 -21.45
C ASP A 179 9.76 -18.97 -22.49
N ASP A 180 10.69 -18.00 -22.69
CA ASP A 180 10.50 -16.82 -23.56
C ASP A 180 9.13 -16.16 -23.33
N GLN A 181 8.72 -16.06 -22.05
CA GLN A 181 7.41 -15.58 -21.67
C GLN A 181 7.49 -14.14 -21.20
N LEU A 182 6.92 -13.24 -21.99
CA LEU A 182 6.92 -11.80 -21.72
C LEU A 182 6.19 -11.45 -20.42
N LEU A 183 5.02 -12.06 -20.16
CA LEU A 183 4.20 -11.70 -18.99
C LEU A 183 4.91 -11.99 -17.65
N PRO A 184 5.51 -13.17 -17.40
CA PRO A 184 6.32 -13.39 -16.20
C PRO A 184 7.46 -12.41 -16.04
N ALA A 185 8.17 -12.05 -17.12
CA ALA A 185 9.29 -11.12 -17.09
C ALA A 185 8.83 -9.69 -16.70
N VAL A 186 7.77 -9.18 -17.32
CA VAL A 186 7.17 -7.89 -16.97
C VAL A 186 6.69 -7.90 -15.52
N THR A 187 6.02 -8.99 -15.10
CA THR A 187 5.53 -9.13 -13.72
C THR A 187 6.68 -9.11 -12.71
N ALA A 188 7.78 -9.79 -13.02
CA ALA A 188 8.97 -9.81 -12.16
C ALA A 188 9.55 -8.39 -12.01
N LEU A 189 9.71 -7.66 -13.11
CA LEU A 189 10.22 -6.29 -13.09
C LEU A 189 9.33 -5.35 -12.26
N VAL A 190 8.01 -5.41 -12.48
CA VAL A 190 7.04 -4.60 -11.72
C VAL A 190 7.08 -4.93 -10.24
N ASN A 191 7.14 -6.21 -9.88
CA ASN A 191 7.19 -6.64 -8.47
C ASN A 191 8.51 -6.24 -7.81
N SER A 192 9.64 -6.40 -8.50
CA SER A 192 10.95 -5.95 -8.01
C SER A 192 10.92 -4.45 -7.68
N MET A 193 10.43 -3.63 -8.61
CA MET A 193 10.30 -2.19 -8.42
C MET A 193 9.34 -1.84 -7.27
N ASN A 194 8.20 -2.52 -7.17
CA ASN A 194 7.25 -2.30 -6.10
C ASN A 194 7.84 -2.60 -4.71
N ASP A 195 8.55 -3.73 -4.58
CA ASP A 195 9.18 -4.10 -3.30
C ASP A 195 10.34 -3.18 -2.95
N LEU A 196 11.07 -2.70 -3.95
CA LEU A 196 12.10 -1.70 -3.76
C LEU A 196 11.54 -0.36 -3.26
N ILE A 197 10.43 0.12 -3.82
CA ILE A 197 9.79 1.35 -3.33
C ILE A 197 9.25 1.16 -1.90
N ARG A 198 8.64 0.01 -1.59
CA ARG A 198 8.23 -0.32 -0.21
C ARG A 198 9.41 -0.29 0.76
N PHE A 199 10.55 -0.84 0.33
CA PHE A 199 11.79 -0.76 1.09
C PHE A 199 12.19 0.70 1.38
N PHE A 200 12.05 1.64 0.43
CA PHE A 200 12.35 3.06 0.67
C PHE A 200 11.51 3.67 1.80
N PHE A 201 10.22 3.35 1.85
CA PHE A 201 9.35 3.78 2.94
C PHE A 201 9.82 3.24 4.29
N LEU A 202 10.18 1.97 4.33
CA LEU A 202 10.64 1.32 5.57
C LEU A 202 11.99 1.87 6.04
N ILE A 203 12.91 2.22 5.13
CA ILE A 203 14.16 2.92 5.49
C ILE A 203 13.88 4.24 6.19
N ASP A 204 12.85 4.97 5.76
CA ASP A 204 12.41 6.20 6.43
C ASP A 204 11.54 5.94 7.68
N GLY A 205 11.34 4.67 8.06
CA GLY A 205 10.54 4.27 9.23
C GLY A 205 9.04 4.51 9.07
N THR A 206 8.56 4.64 7.83
CA THR A 206 7.16 4.97 7.52
C THR A 206 6.44 3.80 6.84
N PRO A 207 5.13 3.61 7.08
CA PRO A 207 4.34 2.65 6.33
C PRO A 207 4.20 3.08 4.86
N PHE A 208 3.92 2.11 3.99
CA PHE A 208 3.82 2.34 2.55
C PHE A 208 2.38 2.18 2.04
N PRO A 209 2.01 2.87 0.93
CA PRO A 209 0.69 2.78 0.32
C PRO A 209 0.47 1.47 -0.45
N TYR A 210 -0.74 1.31 -1.01
CA TYR A 210 -1.00 0.23 -1.95
C TYR A 210 -0.27 0.43 -3.29
N PRO A 211 -0.18 -0.65 -4.12
CA PRO A 211 0.64 -0.67 -5.32
C PRO A 211 0.42 0.51 -6.28
N GLU A 212 -0.81 0.91 -6.53
CA GLU A 212 -1.12 1.99 -7.46
C GLU A 212 -0.62 3.38 -7.01
N ASN A 213 -0.35 3.54 -5.71
CA ASN A 213 0.16 4.79 -5.16
C ASN A 213 1.68 4.78 -4.93
N LEU A 214 2.34 3.61 -5.02
CA LEU A 214 3.77 3.49 -4.70
C LEU A 214 4.63 4.45 -5.52
N MET A 215 4.55 4.40 -6.86
CA MET A 215 5.35 5.26 -7.74
C MET A 215 5.08 6.75 -7.49
N ARG A 216 3.82 7.13 -7.33
CA ARG A 216 3.43 8.52 -7.07
C ARG A 216 3.99 9.04 -5.75
N MET A 217 4.06 8.16 -4.75
CA MET A 217 4.50 8.51 -3.40
C MET A 217 5.99 8.29 -3.15
N ALA A 218 6.68 7.52 -4.00
CA ALA A 218 8.12 7.26 -3.89
C ALA A 218 8.97 8.54 -3.66
N PRO A 219 8.73 9.67 -4.37
CA PRO A 219 9.50 10.90 -4.18
C PRO A 219 9.32 11.55 -2.80
N ARG A 220 8.40 11.07 -1.96
CA ARG A 220 8.26 11.52 -0.57
C ARG A 220 9.28 10.85 0.36
N THR A 221 9.89 9.76 -0.07
CA THR A 221 10.93 9.07 0.68
C THR A 221 12.32 9.61 0.33
N THR A 222 13.27 9.43 1.25
CA THR A 222 14.66 9.89 1.07
C THR A 222 15.32 9.25 -0.15
N LEU A 223 15.26 7.93 -0.26
CA LEU A 223 15.84 7.19 -1.39
C LEU A 223 15.03 7.39 -2.68
N GLY A 224 13.71 7.36 -2.61
CA GLY A 224 12.85 7.56 -3.77
C GLY A 224 13.01 8.96 -4.40
N LYS A 225 13.23 10.01 -3.57
CA LYS A 225 13.57 11.35 -4.07
C LYS A 225 14.95 11.37 -4.76
N ARG A 226 15.94 10.70 -4.16
CA ARG A 226 17.30 10.61 -4.71
C ARG A 226 17.34 9.88 -6.05
N PHE A 227 16.55 8.84 -6.19
CA PHE A 227 16.55 7.94 -7.36
C PHE A 227 15.31 8.06 -8.26
N ALA A 228 14.57 9.16 -8.17
CA ALA A 228 13.36 9.37 -8.95
C ALA A 228 13.56 9.21 -10.46
N SER A 229 14.69 9.67 -11.00
CA SER A 229 15.01 9.52 -12.43
C SER A 229 15.17 8.05 -12.85
N LEU A 230 15.81 7.22 -12.03
CA LEU A 230 15.95 5.78 -12.31
C LEU A 230 14.60 5.07 -12.27
N LEU A 231 13.76 5.38 -11.28
CA LEU A 231 12.41 4.81 -11.21
C LEU A 231 11.55 5.19 -12.43
N HIS A 232 11.68 6.42 -12.91
CA HIS A 232 11.00 6.85 -14.14
C HIS A 232 11.56 6.15 -15.37
N GLU A 233 12.90 6.00 -15.48
CA GLU A 233 13.52 5.27 -16.57
C GLU A 233 13.00 3.82 -16.64
N VAL A 234 12.97 3.10 -15.53
CA VAL A 234 12.41 1.73 -15.46
C VAL A 234 10.95 1.72 -15.88
N THR A 235 10.16 2.69 -15.41
CA THR A 235 8.75 2.80 -15.79
C THR A 235 8.59 3.02 -17.30
N ASP A 236 9.38 3.92 -17.88
CA ASP A 236 9.35 4.20 -19.33
C ASP A 236 9.78 2.98 -20.18
N LEU A 237 10.73 2.19 -19.68
CA LEU A 237 11.10 0.92 -20.30
C LEU A 237 9.94 -0.09 -20.28
N ILE A 238 9.26 -0.23 -19.13
CA ILE A 238 8.10 -1.14 -18.99
C ILE A 238 7.00 -0.75 -19.97
N VAL A 239 6.64 0.53 -20.03
CA VAL A 239 5.53 1.00 -20.89
C VAL A 239 5.94 1.26 -22.35
N GLY A 240 7.22 1.02 -22.68
CA GLY A 240 7.73 1.20 -24.06
C GLY A 240 7.83 2.65 -24.53
N ARG A 241 7.93 3.61 -23.61
CA ARG A 241 8.04 5.05 -23.91
C ARG A 241 9.49 5.54 -24.09
N ALA A 242 10.47 4.67 -23.93
CA ALA A 242 11.87 5.04 -24.15
C ALA A 242 12.10 5.53 -25.58
N ALA A 243 12.89 6.58 -25.74
CA ALA A 243 13.10 7.28 -27.02
C ALA A 243 13.87 6.44 -28.08
N GLU A 244 14.49 5.35 -27.71
CA GLU A 244 15.22 4.45 -28.61
C GLU A 244 14.33 3.27 -29.03
N PRO A 245 14.43 2.82 -30.32
CA PRO A 245 13.68 1.68 -30.83
C PRO A 245 14.31 0.36 -30.34
N VAL A 246 14.33 0.13 -29.04
CA VAL A 246 14.83 -1.09 -28.41
C VAL A 246 13.72 -2.15 -28.43
N GLY A 247 14.04 -3.39 -28.71
CA GLY A 247 13.11 -4.51 -28.64
C GLY A 247 12.52 -4.68 -27.22
N VAL A 248 11.40 -5.39 -27.11
CA VAL A 248 10.73 -5.57 -25.78
C VAL A 248 11.71 -6.22 -24.79
N TRP A 249 12.42 -7.26 -25.21
CA TRP A 249 13.36 -7.97 -24.36
C TRP A 249 14.55 -7.11 -23.95
N ASP A 250 15.12 -6.35 -24.88
CA ASP A 250 16.24 -5.44 -24.56
C ASP A 250 15.80 -4.37 -23.54
N ARG A 251 14.56 -3.87 -23.62
CA ARG A 251 14.03 -2.93 -22.64
C ARG A 251 13.87 -3.56 -21.25
N LEU A 252 13.36 -4.79 -21.20
CA LEU A 252 13.22 -5.49 -19.92
C LEU A 252 14.58 -5.81 -19.31
N ASP A 253 15.54 -6.31 -20.11
CA ASP A 253 16.91 -6.56 -19.66
C ASP A 253 17.55 -5.29 -19.10
N ARG A 254 17.40 -4.16 -19.78
CA ARG A 254 17.90 -2.88 -19.28
C ARG A 254 17.20 -2.44 -18.00
N GLY A 255 15.88 -2.62 -17.90
CA GLY A 255 15.12 -2.33 -16.68
C GLY A 255 15.61 -3.14 -15.48
N PHE A 256 15.90 -4.42 -15.69
CA PHE A 256 16.49 -5.27 -14.65
C PHE A 256 17.93 -4.90 -14.33
N ALA A 257 18.76 -4.60 -15.32
CA ALA A 257 20.14 -4.16 -15.09
C ALA A 257 20.19 -2.90 -14.19
N ILE A 258 19.25 -1.97 -14.35
CA ILE A 258 19.11 -0.82 -13.47
C ILE A 258 18.76 -1.24 -12.02
N LEU A 259 17.97 -2.30 -11.84
CA LEU A 259 17.54 -2.77 -10.52
C LEU A 259 18.49 -3.81 -9.90
N GLU A 260 19.32 -4.52 -10.70
CA GLU A 260 20.24 -5.56 -10.22
C GLU A 260 21.45 -5.02 -9.46
N LEU A 261 21.79 -3.76 -9.62
CA LEU A 261 22.77 -3.07 -8.78
C LEU A 261 24.23 -3.59 -8.85
N GLU A 262 24.56 -4.43 -9.84
CA GLU A 262 25.86 -5.16 -9.85
C GLU A 262 27.00 -4.47 -10.60
N ASP A 263 26.73 -3.52 -11.50
CA ASP A 263 27.82 -2.87 -12.25
C ASP A 263 28.42 -1.68 -11.49
N GLN A 264 29.64 -1.83 -11.01
CA GLN A 264 30.38 -0.81 -10.25
C GLN A 264 30.62 0.50 -11.02
N ASN A 265 30.44 0.52 -12.32
CA ASN A 265 30.67 1.70 -13.18
C ASN A 265 29.35 2.37 -13.60
N ASP A 266 28.20 1.78 -13.28
CA ASP A 266 26.89 2.31 -13.62
C ASP A 266 26.36 3.25 -12.51
N PRO A 267 25.57 4.29 -12.83
CA PRO A 267 24.76 5.02 -11.84
C PRO A 267 23.92 4.11 -10.92
N ALA A 268 23.56 2.92 -11.39
CA ALA A 268 22.91 1.88 -10.60
C ALA A 268 23.77 1.40 -9.41
N HIS A 269 25.10 1.36 -9.53
CA HIS A 269 25.97 1.00 -8.41
C HIS A 269 25.86 1.99 -7.23
N GLN A 270 25.78 3.30 -7.52
CA GLN A 270 25.55 4.32 -6.48
C GLN A 270 24.23 4.12 -5.76
N TYR A 271 23.27 3.54 -6.44
CA TYR A 271 21.98 3.21 -5.91
C TYR A 271 22.04 2.02 -4.94
N GLY A 272 22.68 0.91 -5.33
CA GLY A 272 22.91 -0.25 -4.48
C GLY A 272 23.70 0.13 -3.22
N GLN A 273 24.76 0.91 -3.37
CA GLN A 273 25.55 1.40 -2.26
C GLN A 273 24.71 2.26 -1.30
N ALA A 274 23.86 3.15 -1.82
CA ALA A 274 22.99 3.96 -0.98
C ALA A 274 21.94 3.13 -0.23
N CYS A 275 21.41 2.08 -0.86
CA CYS A 275 20.50 1.14 -0.20
C CYS A 275 21.23 0.35 0.89
N ALA A 276 22.44 -0.14 0.62
CA ALA A 276 23.28 -0.84 1.58
C ALA A 276 23.60 0.05 2.80
N GLU A 277 24.05 1.27 2.56
CA GLU A 277 24.32 2.27 3.60
C GLU A 277 23.07 2.54 4.45
N ALA A 278 21.91 2.69 3.81
CA ALA A 278 20.65 2.94 4.48
C ALA A 278 20.21 1.73 5.35
N MET A 279 20.41 0.50 4.87
CA MET A 279 20.15 -0.72 5.65
C MET A 279 21.05 -0.79 6.89
N LEU A 280 22.35 -0.56 6.74
CA LEU A 280 23.31 -0.55 7.85
C LEU A 280 22.96 0.54 8.87
N ALA A 281 22.60 1.74 8.40
CA ALA A 281 22.16 2.84 9.28
C ALA A 281 20.87 2.52 10.02
N ALA A 282 19.94 1.78 9.41
CA ALA A 282 18.73 1.27 10.06
C ALA A 282 19.00 0.15 11.07
N GLY A 283 20.24 -0.39 11.09
CA GLY A 283 20.70 -1.43 12.02
C GLY A 283 20.49 -2.85 11.51
N VAL A 284 20.38 -3.03 10.21
CA VAL A 284 20.45 -4.36 9.56
C VAL A 284 21.89 -4.85 9.63
N GLU A 285 22.09 -6.11 9.95
CA GLU A 285 23.42 -6.70 10.06
C GLU A 285 24.11 -6.80 8.68
N PRO A 286 25.44 -6.57 8.60
CA PRO A 286 26.20 -6.58 7.31
C PRO A 286 25.95 -7.83 6.45
N ARG A 287 25.84 -9.01 7.08
CA ARG A 287 25.57 -10.27 6.38
C ARG A 287 24.30 -10.26 5.51
N TRP A 288 23.32 -9.40 5.82
CA TRP A 288 22.11 -9.25 5.01
C TRP A 288 22.29 -8.31 3.83
N VAL A 289 23.22 -7.37 3.95
CA VAL A 289 23.56 -6.43 2.89
C VAL A 289 24.46 -7.08 1.86
N GLU A 290 25.38 -7.95 2.32
CA GLU A 290 26.38 -8.66 1.53
C GLU A 290 25.87 -10.02 1.00
N ALA A 291 24.66 -10.44 1.43
CA ALA A 291 24.10 -11.73 1.03
C ALA A 291 23.76 -11.72 -0.45
N ASP A 292 24.41 -12.63 -1.18
CA ASP A 292 23.92 -13.01 -2.48
C ASP A 292 22.62 -13.83 -2.36
N TYR A 293 21.92 -13.99 -3.46
CA TYR A 293 20.67 -14.72 -3.50
C TYR A 293 20.80 -16.17 -2.96
N ASN A 294 21.95 -16.84 -3.20
CA ASN A 294 22.16 -18.23 -2.79
C ASN A 294 22.17 -18.37 -1.25
N ASN A 295 22.61 -17.36 -0.54
CA ASN A 295 22.69 -17.34 0.92
C ASN A 295 21.38 -16.83 1.58
N ILE A 296 20.53 -16.11 0.84
CA ILE A 296 19.26 -15.56 1.36
C ILE A 296 18.36 -16.66 1.92
N GLY A 297 18.27 -17.80 1.26
CA GLY A 297 17.45 -18.93 1.72
C GLY A 297 17.85 -19.47 3.09
N GLU A 298 19.13 -19.45 3.45
CA GLU A 298 19.63 -19.85 4.76
C GLU A 298 19.35 -18.77 5.83
N LEU A 299 19.58 -17.50 5.47
CA LEU A 299 19.29 -16.38 6.34
C LEU A 299 17.79 -16.28 6.67
N LEU A 300 16.91 -16.52 5.68
CA LEU A 300 15.46 -16.56 5.88
C LEU A 300 15.03 -17.62 6.87
N ARG A 301 15.57 -18.84 6.77
CA ARG A 301 15.22 -19.93 7.67
C ARG A 301 15.68 -19.69 9.10
N GLY A 302 16.81 -19.00 9.27
CA GLY A 302 17.38 -18.72 10.59
C GLY A 302 16.78 -17.50 11.27
N ASP A 303 16.61 -16.40 10.56
CA ASP A 303 16.38 -15.08 11.16
C ASP A 303 14.94 -14.55 11.06
N LEU A 304 14.16 -14.96 10.06
CA LEU A 304 12.83 -14.40 9.86
C LEU A 304 11.70 -15.23 10.48
N GLY A 305 11.96 -16.50 10.80
CA GLY A 305 10.90 -17.40 11.23
C GLY A 305 9.84 -17.61 10.13
N PRO A 306 8.65 -18.13 10.44
CA PRO A 306 7.57 -18.21 9.49
C PRO A 306 7.21 -16.81 9.01
N LEU A 307 7.13 -16.64 7.68
CA LEU A 307 6.69 -15.39 7.05
C LEU A 307 5.25 -15.10 7.47
N PRO A 308 4.91 -13.83 7.70
CA PRO A 308 3.55 -13.44 8.03
C PRO A 308 2.59 -13.67 6.86
#